data_ea4167d9d6883c4640227d260ee936b8
#
_entry.id   ea4167d9d6883c4640227d260ee936b8
#
_cell.length_a   1.000
_cell.length_b   1.000
_cell.length_c   1.000
_cell.angle_alpha   90.00
_cell.angle_beta   90.00
_cell.angle_gamma   90.00
#
_symmetry.space_group_name_H-M   'P 1'
#
loop_
_entity.id
_entity.type
_entity.pdbx_description
1 polymer ?
#
loop_
_entity_poly.entity_id
_entity_poly.type
_entity_poly.pdbx_seq_one_letter_code
_entity_poly.pdbx_strand_id
1 'polypeptide(L)'
;MKRLSHLTRTGEARMVDVSAKPVLLREAIAIGEIRLQPATLKLIESNAIAKGNVLATARLAGILAAKKTGELIPLCHPLPITHCEVSFEIPARRDRVVITASAKIAAQTGVEMEALTAVTIAALTIYDMCKAVDKTMVISDVRLLKKTKLAR
;
A
#
# COMPACT_ATOMS: atom_id res chain seq x y z
N MET A 1 15.15 16.56 -22.83
CA MET A 1 14.65 16.59 -21.43
C MET A 1 13.22 16.05 -21.39
N LYS A 2 12.91 15.02 -20.61
CA LYS A 2 11.51 14.56 -20.42
C LYS A 2 10.73 15.65 -19.67
N ARG A 3 9.65 16.14 -20.25
CA ARG A 3 8.80 17.18 -19.67
C ARG A 3 8.08 16.61 -18.44
N LEU A 4 8.16 17.29 -17.30
CA LEU A 4 7.46 16.88 -16.07
C LEU A 4 5.96 17.08 -16.27
N SER A 5 5.19 15.99 -16.24
CA SER A 5 3.76 16.00 -16.57
C SER A 5 2.88 16.63 -15.47
N HIS A 6 3.39 16.73 -14.23
CA HIS A 6 2.69 17.29 -13.08
C HIS A 6 2.95 18.78 -12.84
N LEU A 7 3.59 19.48 -13.78
CA LEU A 7 3.82 20.91 -13.69
C LEU A 7 3.15 21.65 -14.86
N THR A 8 2.61 22.83 -14.57
CA THR A 8 2.19 23.79 -15.60
C THR A 8 3.41 24.41 -16.30
N ARG A 9 3.19 25.22 -17.32
CA ARG A 9 4.27 25.98 -17.97
C ARG A 9 4.90 27.01 -17.03
N THR A 10 4.16 27.42 -15.99
CA THR A 10 4.58 28.38 -14.95
C THR A 10 5.21 27.71 -13.72
N GLY A 11 5.33 26.37 -13.71
CA GLY A 11 5.96 25.60 -12.61
C GLY A 11 5.02 25.22 -11.46
N GLU A 12 3.72 25.48 -11.60
CA GLU A 12 2.73 25.12 -10.57
C GLU A 12 2.36 23.64 -10.66
N ALA A 13 2.10 23.02 -9.51
CA ALA A 13 1.67 21.63 -9.44
C ALA A 13 0.24 21.44 -9.99
N ARG A 14 0.03 20.38 -10.77
CA ARG A 14 -1.28 20.01 -11.28
C ARG A 14 -1.47 18.49 -11.36
N MET A 15 -2.69 18.04 -11.24
CA MET A 15 -3.08 16.67 -11.57
C MET A 15 -2.99 16.48 -13.11
N VAL A 16 -2.45 15.34 -13.54
CA VAL A 16 -2.30 15.04 -14.97
C VAL A 16 -3.66 14.80 -15.61
N ASP A 17 -3.93 15.47 -16.74
CA ASP A 17 -5.11 15.17 -17.54
C ASP A 17 -4.92 13.82 -18.27
N VAL A 18 -5.80 12.88 -17.99
CA VAL A 18 -5.80 11.54 -18.58
C VAL A 18 -7.01 11.30 -19.48
N SER A 19 -7.86 12.30 -19.72
CA SER A 19 -9.13 12.18 -20.45
C SER A 19 -8.98 11.56 -21.84
N ALA A 20 -7.88 11.85 -22.53
CA ALA A 20 -7.60 11.33 -23.88
C ALA A 20 -6.99 9.92 -23.88
N LYS A 21 -6.66 9.33 -22.72
CA LYS A 21 -6.06 8.00 -22.67
C LYS A 21 -7.11 6.90 -22.76
N PRO A 22 -6.80 5.77 -23.40
CA PRO A 22 -7.72 4.64 -23.42
C PRO A 22 -7.91 4.02 -22.03
N VAL A 23 -9.11 3.50 -21.79
CA VAL A 23 -9.40 2.68 -20.62
C VAL A 23 -8.78 1.30 -20.82
N LEU A 24 -7.87 0.90 -19.95
CA LEU A 24 -7.18 -0.38 -19.94
C LEU A 24 -7.39 -1.08 -18.61
N LEU A 25 -7.35 -2.41 -18.60
CA LEU A 25 -7.24 -3.17 -17.36
C LEU A 25 -5.85 -2.96 -16.77
N ARG A 26 -5.80 -2.52 -15.54
CA ARG A 26 -4.55 -2.18 -14.85
C ARG A 26 -4.45 -2.91 -13.53
N GLU A 27 -3.26 -3.39 -13.25
CA GLU A 27 -2.93 -4.03 -11.99
C GLU A 27 -1.58 -3.48 -11.50
N ALA A 28 -1.48 -3.28 -10.20
CA ALA A 28 -0.24 -2.98 -9.52
C ALA A 28 -0.07 -3.87 -8.30
N ILE A 29 1.17 -4.28 -8.04
CA ILE A 29 1.57 -5.04 -6.86
C ILE A 29 2.69 -4.26 -6.17
N ALA A 30 2.49 -3.96 -4.90
CA ALA A 30 3.49 -3.35 -4.04
C ALA A 30 3.87 -4.31 -2.90
N ILE A 31 5.06 -4.11 -2.38
CA ILE A 31 5.59 -4.88 -1.26
C ILE A 31 6.23 -3.92 -0.27
N GLY A 32 6.29 -4.32 0.98
CA GLY A 32 7.03 -3.65 2.05
C GLY A 32 7.22 -4.57 3.22
N GLU A 33 7.96 -4.15 4.20
CA GLU A 33 8.17 -4.95 5.41
C GLU A 33 8.14 -4.09 6.67
N ILE A 34 7.78 -4.72 7.77
CA ILE A 34 7.99 -4.19 9.11
C ILE A 34 8.85 -5.17 9.90
N ARG A 35 10.04 -4.72 10.32
CA ARG A 35 10.91 -5.46 11.22
C ARG A 35 10.43 -5.32 12.63
N LEU A 36 10.49 -6.41 13.39
CA LEU A 36 10.06 -6.45 14.77
C LEU A 36 10.73 -7.62 15.49
N GLN A 37 10.66 -7.61 16.80
CA GLN A 37 11.30 -8.65 17.61
C GLN A 37 10.57 -9.99 17.47
N PRO A 38 11.28 -11.14 17.54
CA PRO A 38 10.67 -12.46 17.53
C PRO A 38 9.62 -12.66 18.62
N ALA A 39 9.79 -12.03 19.78
CA ALA A 39 8.81 -12.06 20.87
C ALA A 39 7.49 -11.39 20.47
N THR A 40 7.56 -10.28 19.73
CA THR A 40 6.40 -9.55 19.20
C THR A 40 5.66 -10.39 18.15
N LEU A 41 6.41 -11.09 17.27
CA LEU A 41 5.80 -12.03 16.32
C LEU A 41 5.00 -13.14 17.01
N LYS A 42 5.53 -13.70 18.08
CA LYS A 42 4.81 -14.72 18.87
C LYS A 42 3.49 -14.20 19.43
N LEU A 43 3.48 -12.94 19.90
CA LEU A 43 2.25 -12.30 20.40
C LEU A 43 1.23 -12.06 19.27
N ILE A 44 1.70 -11.68 18.08
CA ILE A 44 0.85 -11.52 16.90
C ILE A 44 0.21 -12.86 16.51
N GLU A 45 1.00 -13.91 16.37
CA GLU A 45 0.54 -15.24 15.96
C GLU A 45 -0.42 -15.88 16.98
N SER A 46 -0.20 -15.67 18.27
CA SER A 46 -1.06 -16.16 19.35
C SER A 46 -2.29 -15.26 19.63
N ASN A 47 -2.47 -14.18 18.87
CA ASN A 47 -3.49 -13.15 19.14
C ASN A 47 -3.45 -12.58 20.55
N ALA A 48 -2.25 -12.50 21.15
CA ALA A 48 -2.05 -12.03 22.52
C ALA A 48 -1.76 -10.52 22.61
N ILE A 49 -1.85 -9.77 21.50
CA ILE A 49 -1.78 -8.31 21.51
C ILE A 49 -3.08 -7.74 22.05
N ALA A 50 -2.98 -6.85 23.04
CA ALA A 50 -4.14 -6.30 23.75
C ALA A 50 -5.16 -5.58 22.84
N LYS A 51 -4.71 -5.00 21.71
CA LYS A 51 -5.57 -4.35 20.71
C LYS A 51 -6.31 -5.31 19.78
N GLY A 52 -6.12 -6.63 19.90
CA GLY A 52 -6.80 -7.65 19.12
C GLY A 52 -5.96 -8.23 17.97
N ASN A 53 -6.63 -8.78 16.94
CA ASN A 53 -5.98 -9.44 15.82
C ASN A 53 -5.27 -8.43 14.91
N VAL A 54 -3.94 -8.42 15.00
CA VAL A 54 -3.08 -7.45 14.34
C VAL A 54 -3.16 -7.56 12.81
N LEU A 55 -2.99 -8.76 12.26
CA LEU A 55 -2.93 -8.95 10.81
C LEU A 55 -4.29 -8.75 10.15
N ALA A 56 -5.37 -9.17 10.78
CA ALA A 56 -6.72 -8.92 10.26
C ALA A 56 -7.03 -7.42 10.23
N THR A 57 -6.69 -6.68 11.30
CA THR A 57 -6.89 -5.23 11.38
C THR A 57 -6.03 -4.50 10.35
N ALA A 58 -4.76 -4.88 10.21
CA ALA A 58 -3.85 -4.31 9.22
C ALA A 58 -4.32 -4.54 7.77
N ARG A 59 -4.88 -5.72 7.48
CA ARG A 59 -5.47 -6.03 6.18
C ARG A 59 -6.62 -5.09 5.85
N LEU A 60 -7.57 -4.94 6.76
CA LEU A 60 -8.70 -4.04 6.57
C LEU A 60 -8.25 -2.58 6.41
N ALA A 61 -7.31 -2.13 7.24
CA ALA A 61 -6.76 -0.78 7.15
C ALA A 61 -6.09 -0.52 5.80
N GLY A 62 -5.29 -1.48 5.29
CA GLY A 62 -4.66 -1.38 3.98
C GLY A 62 -5.67 -1.30 2.83
N ILE A 63 -6.70 -2.14 2.84
CA ILE A 63 -7.78 -2.11 1.84
C ILE A 63 -8.54 -0.78 1.89
N LEU A 64 -8.88 -0.27 3.07
CA LEU A 64 -9.54 1.02 3.24
C LEU A 64 -8.67 2.17 2.74
N ALA A 65 -7.36 2.13 3.02
CA ALA A 65 -6.41 3.14 2.58
C ALA A 65 -6.27 3.16 1.04
N ALA A 66 -6.23 1.99 0.39
CA ALA A 66 -6.24 1.90 -1.06
C ALA A 66 -7.44 2.63 -1.68
N LYS A 67 -8.64 2.45 -1.10
CA LYS A 67 -9.87 3.14 -1.55
C LYS A 67 -9.84 4.66 -1.35
N LYS A 68 -9.01 5.16 -0.44
CA LYS A 68 -8.90 6.58 -0.08
C LYS A 68 -7.62 7.24 -0.60
N THR A 69 -6.86 6.58 -1.44
CA THR A 69 -5.57 7.09 -1.94
C THR A 69 -5.70 8.47 -2.58
N GLY A 70 -6.72 8.70 -3.39
CA GLY A 70 -6.96 10.00 -4.01
C GLY A 70 -7.27 11.14 -3.02
N GLU A 71 -7.75 10.82 -1.81
CA GLU A 71 -7.97 11.78 -0.73
C GLU A 71 -6.68 12.06 0.08
N LEU A 72 -5.75 11.10 0.11
CA LEU A 72 -4.51 11.16 0.88
C LEU A 72 -3.36 11.79 0.10
N ILE A 73 -3.29 11.55 -1.19
CA ILE A 73 -2.19 11.99 -2.08
C ILE A 73 -2.70 13.09 -3.01
N PRO A 74 -2.23 14.33 -2.84
CA PRO A 74 -2.88 15.52 -3.43
C PRO A 74 -3.08 15.50 -4.94
N LEU A 75 -2.15 14.92 -5.69
CA LEU A 75 -2.19 14.91 -7.16
C LEU A 75 -2.62 13.56 -7.75
N CYS A 76 -3.07 12.62 -6.93
CA CYS A 76 -3.64 11.36 -7.38
C CYS A 76 -5.08 11.54 -7.85
N HIS A 77 -5.46 10.80 -8.89
CA HIS A 77 -6.84 10.71 -9.32
C HIS A 77 -7.67 9.92 -8.31
N PRO A 78 -8.92 10.32 -8.03
CA PRO A 78 -9.85 9.51 -7.26
C PRO A 78 -10.30 8.30 -8.10
N LEU A 79 -9.86 7.11 -7.76
CA LEU A 79 -10.11 5.91 -8.55
C LEU A 79 -11.05 4.93 -7.82
N PRO A 80 -12.16 4.49 -8.45
CA PRO A 80 -13.03 3.47 -7.93
C PRO A 80 -12.42 2.07 -8.20
N ILE A 81 -11.39 1.70 -7.43
CA ILE A 81 -10.72 0.40 -7.60
C ILE A 81 -11.71 -0.76 -7.51
N THR A 82 -11.53 -1.77 -8.37
CA THR A 82 -12.42 -2.92 -8.45
C THR A 82 -11.94 -4.10 -7.61
N HIS A 83 -10.67 -4.10 -7.23
CA HIS A 83 -10.08 -5.15 -6.39
C HIS A 83 -8.90 -4.58 -5.59
N CYS A 84 -8.80 -4.99 -4.34
CA CYS A 84 -7.62 -4.80 -3.51
C CYS A 84 -7.46 -6.00 -2.58
N GLU A 85 -6.26 -6.56 -2.55
CA GLU A 85 -5.88 -7.64 -1.67
C GLU A 85 -4.62 -7.23 -0.88
N VAL A 86 -4.58 -7.57 0.40
CA VAL A 86 -3.41 -7.39 1.27
C VAL A 86 -3.09 -8.73 1.93
N SER A 87 -1.89 -9.21 1.77
CA SER A 87 -1.40 -10.46 2.34
C SER A 87 -0.14 -10.25 3.16
N PHE A 88 0.11 -11.19 4.07
CA PHE A 88 1.23 -11.15 5.01
C PHE A 88 1.98 -12.47 4.98
N GLU A 89 3.30 -12.37 5.05
CA GLU A 89 4.20 -13.51 5.19
C GLU A 89 5.19 -13.25 6.33
N ILE A 90 5.44 -14.26 7.14
CA ILE A 90 6.49 -14.24 8.17
C ILE A 90 7.62 -15.15 7.68
N PRO A 91 8.75 -14.57 7.25
CA PRO A 91 9.90 -15.35 6.78
C PRO A 91 10.48 -16.24 7.87
N ALA A 92 11.21 -17.29 7.47
CA ALA A 92 11.86 -18.24 8.39
C ALA A 92 12.82 -17.58 9.40
N ARG A 93 13.40 -16.42 9.05
CA ARG A 93 14.23 -15.61 9.97
C ARG A 93 13.46 -15.07 11.17
N ARG A 94 12.13 -14.98 11.06
CA ARG A 94 11.22 -14.54 12.15
C ARG A 94 11.59 -13.19 12.78
N ASP A 95 12.01 -12.24 11.94
CA ASP A 95 12.43 -10.90 12.34
C ASP A 95 11.60 -9.78 11.68
N ARG A 96 10.58 -10.16 10.90
CA ARG A 96 9.72 -9.22 10.15
C ARG A 96 8.40 -9.84 9.72
N VAL A 97 7.47 -8.97 9.36
CA VAL A 97 6.30 -9.29 8.53
C VAL A 97 6.52 -8.65 7.16
N VAL A 98 6.45 -9.45 6.11
CA VAL A 98 6.43 -8.98 4.73
C VAL A 98 4.98 -8.76 4.32
N ILE A 99 4.70 -7.61 3.73
CA ILE A 99 3.36 -7.18 3.34
C ILE A 99 3.33 -7.04 1.83
N THR A 100 2.38 -7.69 1.19
CA THR A 100 2.14 -7.55 -0.25
C THR A 100 0.73 -7.05 -0.47
N ALA A 101 0.56 -6.04 -1.31
CA ALA A 101 -0.74 -5.55 -1.72
C ALA A 101 -0.86 -5.52 -3.24
N SER A 102 -2.02 -5.94 -3.74
CA SER A 102 -2.40 -5.79 -5.15
C SER A 102 -3.65 -4.95 -5.28
N ALA A 103 -3.70 -4.13 -6.33
CA ALA A 103 -4.89 -3.35 -6.69
C ALA A 103 -5.17 -3.50 -8.18
N LYS A 104 -6.47 -3.51 -8.56
CA LYS A 104 -6.92 -3.62 -9.96
C LYS A 104 -8.01 -2.63 -10.27
N ILE A 105 -7.99 -2.16 -11.51
CA ILE A 105 -9.00 -1.26 -12.06
C ILE A 105 -9.03 -1.34 -13.60
N ALA A 106 -10.17 -1.01 -14.20
CA ALA A 106 -10.27 -0.63 -15.60
C ALA A 106 -10.34 0.90 -15.66
N ALA A 107 -9.25 1.57 -16.04
CA ALA A 107 -9.14 3.04 -16.01
C ALA A 107 -8.09 3.57 -16.99
N GLN A 108 -8.08 4.90 -17.12
CA GLN A 108 -7.13 5.66 -17.94
C GLN A 108 -5.77 5.84 -17.26
N THR A 109 -5.68 5.65 -15.94
CA THR A 109 -4.44 5.72 -15.16
C THR A 109 -4.21 4.45 -14.34
N GLY A 110 -2.98 4.25 -13.85
CA GLY A 110 -2.60 3.08 -13.06
C GLY A 110 -3.01 3.17 -11.60
N VAL A 111 -2.85 2.06 -10.87
CA VAL A 111 -3.20 1.88 -9.45
C VAL A 111 -1.98 1.63 -8.57
N GLU A 112 -0.82 2.13 -8.99
CA GLU A 112 0.43 1.98 -8.26
C GLU A 112 0.36 2.61 -6.88
N MET A 113 -0.24 3.81 -6.79
CA MET A 113 -0.35 4.53 -5.52
C MET A 113 -1.31 3.85 -4.56
N GLU A 114 -2.39 3.25 -5.06
CA GLU A 114 -3.34 2.48 -4.26
C GLU A 114 -2.67 1.26 -3.63
N ALA A 115 -1.85 0.52 -4.39
CA ALA A 115 -1.09 -0.62 -3.87
C ALA A 115 -0.03 -0.20 -2.84
N LEU A 116 0.72 0.88 -3.11
CA LEU A 116 1.73 1.43 -2.20
C LEU A 116 1.10 1.96 -0.90
N THR A 117 -0.03 2.66 -1.00
CA THR A 117 -0.77 3.17 0.15
C THR A 117 -1.28 2.03 1.02
N ALA A 118 -1.81 0.95 0.40
CA ALA A 118 -2.26 -0.23 1.12
C ALA A 118 -1.15 -0.87 1.95
N VAL A 119 0.03 -1.09 1.37
CA VAL A 119 1.20 -1.64 2.07
C VAL A 119 1.63 -0.74 3.21
N THR A 120 1.73 0.56 2.96
CA THR A 120 2.22 1.53 3.94
C THR A 120 1.29 1.62 5.16
N ILE A 121 -0.02 1.70 4.93
CA ILE A 121 -1.00 1.80 6.03
C ILE A 121 -1.16 0.46 6.76
N ALA A 122 -1.05 -0.68 6.07
CA ALA A 122 -1.01 -1.97 6.73
C ALA A 122 0.20 -2.08 7.69
N ALA A 123 1.39 -1.69 7.24
CA ALA A 123 2.60 -1.66 8.07
C ALA A 123 2.45 -0.70 9.27
N LEU A 124 1.91 0.49 9.04
CA LEU A 124 1.69 1.48 10.09
C LEU A 124 0.65 0.99 11.12
N THR A 125 -0.34 0.23 10.68
CA THR A 125 -1.34 -0.39 11.58
C THR A 125 -0.70 -1.46 12.46
N ILE A 126 0.16 -2.32 11.91
CA ILE A 126 0.95 -3.28 12.71
C ILE A 126 1.78 -2.52 13.75
N TYR A 127 2.46 -1.46 13.32
CA TYR A 127 3.25 -0.61 14.22
C TYR A 127 2.41 -0.05 15.38
N ASP A 128 1.28 0.57 15.09
CA ASP A 128 0.40 1.14 16.13
C ASP A 128 -0.10 0.07 17.11
N MET A 129 -0.48 -1.09 16.61
CA MET A 129 -1.03 -2.15 17.46
C MET A 129 0.03 -2.80 18.36
N CYS A 130 1.30 -2.81 17.94
CA CYS A 130 2.40 -3.48 18.65
C CYS A 130 3.33 -2.54 19.42
N LYS A 131 3.25 -1.22 19.23
CA LYS A 131 4.19 -0.25 19.83
C LYS A 131 4.27 -0.26 21.36
N ALA A 132 3.25 -0.78 22.03
CA ALA A 132 3.28 -0.92 23.49
C ALA A 132 4.26 -2.01 23.95
N VAL A 133 4.49 -3.05 23.16
CA VAL A 133 5.34 -4.20 23.48
C VAL A 133 6.68 -4.21 22.72
N ASP A 134 6.77 -3.46 21.61
CA ASP A 134 7.98 -3.36 20.81
C ASP A 134 8.18 -1.93 20.30
N LYS A 135 9.24 -1.27 20.75
CA LYS A 135 9.58 0.10 20.35
C LYS A 135 10.69 0.15 19.30
N THR A 136 11.17 -1.00 18.85
CA THR A 136 12.28 -1.12 17.90
C THR A 136 11.85 -1.38 16.47
N MET A 137 10.54 -1.42 16.23
CA MET A 137 9.98 -1.72 14.91
C MET A 137 10.40 -0.70 13.85
N VAL A 138 10.70 -1.19 12.65
CA VAL A 138 11.10 -0.36 11.50
C VAL A 138 10.29 -0.77 10.29
N ILE A 139 9.58 0.19 9.71
CA ILE A 139 8.92 0.03 8.40
C ILE A 139 9.95 0.35 7.32
N SER A 140 10.14 -0.55 6.37
CA SER A 140 11.15 -0.41 5.32
C SER A 140 10.75 -1.10 4.02
N ASP A 141 11.56 -0.88 2.97
CA ASP A 141 11.46 -1.56 1.67
C ASP A 141 10.08 -1.44 0.98
N VAL A 142 9.35 -0.38 1.26
CA VAL A 142 8.09 -0.09 0.57
C VAL A 142 8.41 0.30 -0.88
N ARG A 143 7.98 -0.53 -1.81
CA ARG A 143 8.23 -0.32 -3.25
C ARG A 143 7.20 -0.98 -4.13
N LEU A 144 7.10 -0.47 -5.35
CA LEU A 144 6.35 -1.12 -6.40
C LEU A 144 7.12 -2.36 -6.88
N LEU A 145 6.45 -3.52 -6.89
CA LEU A 145 7.03 -4.77 -7.36
C LEU A 145 6.71 -5.02 -8.83
N LYS A 146 5.47 -4.74 -9.23
CA LYS A 146 5.00 -4.98 -10.60
C LYS A 146 3.86 -4.03 -10.94
N LYS A 147 3.79 -3.64 -12.21
CA LYS A 147 2.57 -3.06 -12.80
C LYS A 147 2.33 -3.63 -14.17
N THR A 148 1.07 -3.89 -14.49
CA THR A 148 0.62 -4.35 -15.79
C THR A 148 -0.51 -3.49 -16.33
N LYS A 149 -0.63 -3.45 -17.63
CA LYS A 149 -1.75 -2.86 -18.36
C LYS A 149 -2.05 -3.74 -19.56
N LEU A 150 -3.29 -4.14 -19.68
CA LEU A 150 -3.78 -5.01 -20.76
C LEU A 150 -4.90 -4.30 -21.50
N ALA A 151 -4.92 -4.42 -22.83
CA ALA A 151 -6.10 -4.06 -23.61
C ALA A 151 -7.28 -4.94 -23.18
N ARG A 152 -8.48 -4.37 -23.20
CA ARG A 152 -9.73 -5.13 -23.01
C ARG A 152 -10.04 -5.95 -24.23
#